data_785348eb278a8e3f876e61477bfbc477
#
_entry.id   785348eb278a8e3f876e61477bfbc477
#
_cell.length_a   1.000
_cell.length_b   1.000
_cell.length_c   1.000
_cell.angle_alpha   90.00
_cell.angle_beta   90.00
_cell.angle_gamma   90.00
#
_symmetry.space_group_name_H-M   'P 1'
#
loop_
_entity.id
_entity.type
_entity.pdbx_description
1 polymer ?
#
loop_
_entity_poly.entity_id
_entity_poly.type
_entity_poly.pdbx_seq_one_letter_code
_entity_poly.pdbx_strand_id
1 'polypeptide(L)'
;MEFFNLHTHQFTNQSNVLELVNQYPEKFNSEIPFYSIGIHPWYIVEDKIDSDLKVITDKLQTKNCLAIGECGLDKRVEVSFELQVEVFEKQLILAEKYKKPVVIHCVAAFQEIIAIKRKLKISVPMIIHGFFKNSQIENQLIKEGFYLSFGKYLL
;
A
#
# COMPACT_ATOMS: atom_id res chain seq x y z
N MET A 1 -25.83 -7.78 -5.02
CA MET A 1 -24.70 -7.98 -4.09
C MET A 1 -23.62 -7.02 -4.56
N GLU A 2 -23.10 -6.22 -3.68
CA GLU A 2 -22.02 -5.31 -3.99
C GLU A 2 -20.70 -5.98 -3.58
N PHE A 3 -19.72 -5.90 -4.45
CA PHE A 3 -18.38 -6.41 -4.21
C PHE A 3 -17.42 -5.25 -4.03
N PHE A 4 -16.42 -5.45 -3.17
CA PHE A 4 -15.33 -4.50 -3.01
C PHE A 4 -14.02 -5.15 -3.48
N ASN A 5 -13.43 -4.57 -4.54
CA ASN A 5 -12.11 -4.94 -5.00
C ASN A 5 -11.09 -4.03 -4.32
N LEU A 6 -10.44 -4.55 -3.30
CA LEU A 6 -9.51 -3.81 -2.43
C LEU A 6 -8.29 -3.27 -3.18
N HIS A 7 -7.88 -3.89 -4.27
CA HIS A 7 -6.71 -3.48 -5.03
C HIS A 7 -6.79 -3.93 -6.47
N THR A 8 -6.74 -2.97 -7.37
CA THR A 8 -6.65 -3.22 -8.82
C THR A 8 -5.80 -2.14 -9.48
N HIS A 9 -5.15 -2.49 -10.57
CA HIS A 9 -4.40 -1.54 -11.41
C HIS A 9 -5.23 -0.98 -12.57
N GLN A 10 -6.44 -1.49 -12.77
CA GLN A 10 -7.33 -1.09 -13.85
C GLN A 10 -8.72 -0.78 -13.33
N PHE A 11 -9.29 0.33 -13.80
CA PHE A 11 -10.67 0.66 -13.56
C PHE A 11 -11.56 -0.03 -14.61
N THR A 12 -12.42 -0.95 -14.18
CA THR A 12 -13.30 -1.72 -15.10
C THR A 12 -14.72 -1.18 -15.15
N ASN A 13 -15.08 -0.27 -14.25
CA ASN A 13 -16.39 0.38 -14.19
C ASN A 13 -17.57 -0.62 -14.13
N GLN A 14 -17.43 -1.70 -13.40
CA GLN A 14 -18.51 -2.65 -13.20
C GLN A 14 -19.53 -2.10 -12.19
N SER A 15 -20.81 -2.13 -12.54
CA SER A 15 -21.89 -1.51 -11.76
C SER A 15 -22.11 -2.07 -10.35
N ASN A 16 -21.63 -3.28 -10.09
CA ASN A 16 -21.77 -3.99 -8.81
C ASN A 16 -20.44 -4.17 -8.04
N VAL A 17 -19.37 -3.53 -8.49
CA VAL A 17 -18.04 -3.60 -7.87
C VAL A 17 -17.56 -2.20 -7.56
N LEU A 18 -17.24 -1.96 -6.28
CA LEU A 18 -16.44 -0.81 -5.89
C LEU A 18 -14.97 -1.19 -6.03
N GLU A 19 -14.25 -0.47 -6.88
CA GLU A 19 -12.85 -0.74 -7.18
C GLU A 19 -11.96 0.31 -6.52
N LEU A 20 -11.02 -0.14 -5.69
CA LEU A 20 -9.93 0.70 -5.20
C LEU A 20 -8.76 0.59 -6.19
N VAL A 21 -8.66 1.59 -7.07
CA VAL A 21 -7.65 1.60 -8.13
C VAL A 21 -6.35 2.15 -7.59
N ASN A 22 -5.26 1.39 -7.76
CA ASN A 22 -3.93 1.84 -7.38
C ASN A 22 -3.42 2.92 -8.34
N GLN A 23 -3.05 4.07 -7.81
CA GLN A 23 -2.51 5.19 -8.57
C GLN A 23 -1.10 5.55 -8.09
N TYR A 24 -0.35 6.16 -8.99
CA TYR A 24 1.01 6.64 -8.77
C TYR A 24 1.06 8.17 -8.88
N PRO A 25 1.91 8.84 -8.09
CA PRO A 25 2.01 10.31 -8.14
C PRO A 25 2.25 10.87 -9.53
N GLU A 26 3.17 10.27 -10.31
CA GLU A 26 3.52 10.75 -11.66
C GLU A 26 2.44 10.55 -12.73
N LYS A 27 1.54 9.56 -12.52
CA LYS A 27 0.54 9.14 -13.53
C LYS A 27 -0.88 9.22 -12.97
N PHE A 28 -1.12 10.20 -12.12
CA PHE A 28 -2.41 10.35 -11.47
C PHE A 28 -3.51 10.69 -12.49
N ASN A 29 -4.59 9.90 -12.46
CA ASN A 29 -5.79 10.11 -13.26
C ASN A 29 -6.96 10.56 -12.36
N SER A 30 -7.42 11.80 -12.53
CA SER A 30 -8.50 12.38 -11.74
C SER A 30 -9.90 11.80 -12.04
N GLU A 31 -10.05 11.05 -13.13
CA GLU A 31 -11.33 10.43 -13.51
C GLU A 31 -11.61 9.13 -12.72
N ILE A 32 -10.62 8.58 -12.05
CA ILE A 32 -10.79 7.40 -11.21
C ILE A 32 -11.61 7.76 -9.96
N PRO A 33 -12.76 7.11 -9.74
CA PRO A 33 -13.68 7.53 -8.68
C PRO A 33 -13.15 7.23 -7.26
N PHE A 34 -12.48 6.09 -7.05
CA PHE A 34 -11.88 5.72 -5.76
C PHE A 34 -10.52 5.10 -5.98
N TYR A 35 -9.54 5.53 -5.19
CA TYR A 35 -8.16 5.11 -5.40
C TYR A 35 -7.35 5.02 -4.10
N SER A 36 -6.31 4.22 -4.16
CA SER A 36 -5.13 4.33 -3.32
C SER A 36 -4.03 5.05 -4.10
N ILE A 37 -3.14 5.74 -3.39
CA ILE A 37 -1.98 6.39 -4.00
C ILE A 37 -0.76 6.15 -3.14
N GLY A 38 0.36 5.81 -3.78
CA GLY A 38 1.60 5.52 -3.07
C GLY A 38 2.81 5.47 -3.98
N ILE A 39 3.99 5.40 -3.36
CA ILE A 39 5.26 5.14 -4.02
C ILE A 39 5.57 3.66 -3.84
N HIS A 40 5.44 2.91 -4.93
CA HIS A 40 5.77 1.49 -4.96
C HIS A 40 7.29 1.28 -4.89
N PRO A 41 7.83 0.29 -4.17
CA PRO A 41 9.27 0.09 -4.03
C PRO A 41 10.02 -0.10 -5.36
N TRP A 42 9.34 -0.56 -6.40
CA TRP A 42 9.94 -0.72 -7.73
C TRP A 42 10.18 0.60 -8.47
N TYR A 43 9.46 1.66 -8.10
CA TYR A 43 9.41 2.92 -8.85
C TYR A 43 9.96 4.10 -8.05
N ILE A 44 10.72 3.82 -6.98
CA ILE A 44 11.38 4.87 -6.21
C ILE A 44 12.48 5.51 -7.06
N VAL A 45 12.37 6.81 -7.23
CA VAL A 45 13.39 7.67 -7.84
C VAL A 45 13.80 8.70 -6.80
N GLU A 46 15.05 8.65 -6.33
CA GLU A 46 15.53 9.43 -5.17
C GLU A 46 15.20 10.92 -5.29
N ASP A 47 15.51 11.53 -6.43
CA ASP A 47 15.27 12.95 -6.70
C ASP A 47 13.79 13.35 -6.76
N LYS A 48 12.88 12.38 -6.80
CA LYS A 48 11.42 12.60 -6.90
C LYS A 48 10.66 12.32 -5.61
N ILE A 49 11.31 11.75 -4.60
CA ILE A 49 10.63 11.32 -3.36
C ILE A 49 9.83 12.46 -2.74
N ASP A 50 10.42 13.63 -2.58
CA ASP A 50 9.76 14.76 -1.92
C ASP A 50 8.58 15.28 -2.74
N SER A 51 8.72 15.38 -4.06
CA SER A 51 7.63 15.78 -4.95
C SER A 51 6.49 14.76 -4.96
N ASP A 52 6.79 13.47 -4.97
CA ASP A 52 5.79 12.40 -4.94
C ASP A 52 5.06 12.36 -3.61
N LEU A 53 5.76 12.51 -2.48
CA LEU A 53 5.14 12.60 -1.16
C LEU A 53 4.24 13.82 -1.02
N LYS A 54 4.59 14.95 -1.67
CA LYS A 54 3.73 16.13 -1.72
C LYS A 54 2.43 15.83 -2.47
N VAL A 55 2.50 15.20 -3.63
CA VAL A 55 1.32 14.78 -4.40
C VAL A 55 0.45 13.85 -3.57
N ILE A 56 1.03 12.83 -2.92
CA ILE A 56 0.30 11.92 -2.03
C ILE A 56 -0.40 12.71 -0.92
N THR A 57 0.32 13.62 -0.26
CA THR A 57 -0.24 14.44 0.82
C THR A 57 -1.46 15.25 0.37
N ASP A 58 -1.39 15.86 -0.80
CA ASP A 58 -2.50 16.63 -1.37
C ASP A 58 -3.70 15.72 -1.67
N LYS A 59 -3.46 14.54 -2.23
CA LYS A 59 -4.52 13.57 -2.56
C LYS A 59 -5.18 12.94 -1.33
N LEU A 60 -4.43 12.70 -0.26
CA LEU A 60 -4.98 12.15 0.99
C LEU A 60 -6.07 13.02 1.61
N GLN A 61 -6.13 14.30 1.29
CA GLN A 61 -7.15 15.22 1.75
C GLN A 61 -8.47 15.11 0.97
N THR A 62 -8.48 14.38 -0.13
CA THR A 62 -9.69 14.18 -0.95
C THR A 62 -10.53 13.00 -0.44
N LYS A 63 -11.84 13.09 -0.64
CA LYS A 63 -12.78 12.01 -0.24
C LYS A 63 -12.60 10.73 -1.05
N ASN A 64 -12.06 10.84 -2.23
CA ASN A 64 -11.89 9.75 -3.19
C ASN A 64 -10.62 8.94 -2.93
N CYS A 65 -9.65 9.47 -2.18
CA CYS A 65 -8.48 8.75 -1.73
C CYS A 65 -8.82 7.93 -0.49
N LEU A 66 -8.97 6.62 -0.65
CA LEU A 66 -9.41 5.72 0.43
C LEU A 66 -8.23 5.08 1.18
N ALA A 67 -7.05 5.01 0.58
CA ALA A 67 -5.88 4.37 1.19
C ALA A 67 -4.57 4.97 0.68
N ILE A 68 -3.50 4.77 1.44
CA ILE A 68 -2.12 4.87 0.93
C ILE A 68 -1.72 3.51 0.35
N GLY A 69 -1.04 3.54 -0.77
CA GLY A 69 -0.50 2.36 -1.42
C GLY A 69 -0.77 2.32 -2.94
N GLU A 70 -0.20 1.37 -3.57
CA GLU A 70 0.62 0.28 -3.07
C GLU A 70 2.01 0.82 -2.70
N CYS A 71 2.46 0.56 -1.50
CA CYS A 71 3.78 0.92 -0.99
C CYS A 71 4.35 -0.25 -0.18
N GLY A 72 5.62 -0.25 0.16
CA GLY A 72 6.18 -1.33 0.96
C GLY A 72 7.64 -1.66 0.63
N LEU A 73 7.99 -2.95 0.77
CA LEU A 73 9.37 -3.42 0.68
C LEU A 73 9.49 -4.64 -0.23
N ASP A 74 10.50 -4.64 -1.06
CA ASP A 74 10.84 -5.76 -1.95
C ASP A 74 12.36 -5.97 -2.00
N LYS A 75 12.83 -7.09 -1.42
CA LYS A 75 14.26 -7.43 -1.40
C LYS A 75 14.79 -7.97 -2.74
N ARG A 76 13.94 -8.10 -3.76
CA ARG A 76 14.32 -8.64 -5.08
C ARG A 76 14.60 -7.58 -6.12
N VAL A 77 14.41 -6.30 -5.80
CA VAL A 77 14.64 -5.19 -6.73
C VAL A 77 15.94 -4.48 -6.43
N GLU A 78 16.47 -3.75 -7.42
CA GLU A 78 17.78 -3.09 -7.33
C GLU A 78 17.78 -1.82 -6.47
N VAL A 79 16.59 -1.22 -6.23
CA VAL A 79 16.48 -0.06 -5.34
C VAL A 79 17.00 -0.40 -3.96
N SER A 80 17.90 0.42 -3.42
CA SER A 80 18.52 0.14 -2.12
C SER A 80 17.47 -0.10 -1.05
N PHE A 81 17.67 -1.11 -0.21
CA PHE A 81 16.70 -1.49 0.80
C PHE A 81 16.51 -0.40 1.85
N GLU A 82 17.58 0.31 2.21
CA GLU A 82 17.54 1.44 3.13
C GLU A 82 16.65 2.56 2.59
N LEU A 83 16.75 2.86 1.30
CA LEU A 83 15.89 3.86 0.65
C LEU A 83 14.44 3.42 0.60
N GLN A 84 14.18 2.13 0.32
CA GLN A 84 12.82 1.58 0.39
C GLN A 84 12.22 1.74 1.79
N VAL A 85 12.98 1.43 2.84
CA VAL A 85 12.55 1.57 4.24
C VAL A 85 12.22 3.03 4.55
N GLU A 86 13.10 3.97 4.19
CA GLU A 86 12.88 5.40 4.40
C GLU A 86 11.57 5.88 3.74
N VAL A 87 11.38 5.54 2.47
CA VAL A 87 10.19 5.95 1.70
C VAL A 87 8.93 5.29 2.25
N PHE A 88 9.01 4.03 2.68
CA PHE A 88 7.89 3.33 3.29
C PHE A 88 7.52 3.95 4.65
N GLU A 89 8.48 4.23 5.52
CA GLU A 89 8.24 4.89 6.80
C GLU A 89 7.57 6.26 6.63
N LYS A 90 8.03 7.07 5.68
CA LYS A 90 7.41 8.38 5.36
C LYS A 90 5.94 8.22 4.96
N GLN A 91 5.61 7.23 4.16
CA GLN A 91 4.23 6.95 3.76
C GLN A 91 3.37 6.45 4.93
N LEU A 92 3.91 5.61 5.81
CA LEU A 92 3.20 5.17 7.01
C LEU A 92 2.89 6.33 7.97
N ILE A 93 3.81 7.27 8.12
CA ILE A 93 3.58 8.49 8.93
C ILE A 93 2.44 9.32 8.33
N LEU A 94 2.37 9.45 7.01
CA LEU A 94 1.24 10.11 6.34
C LEU A 94 -0.07 9.34 6.55
N ALA A 95 -0.05 8.01 6.44
CA ALA A 95 -1.22 7.17 6.68
C ALA A 95 -1.78 7.37 8.10
N GLU A 96 -0.91 7.37 9.09
CA GLU A 96 -1.30 7.60 10.49
C GLU A 96 -1.84 9.01 10.71
N LYS A 97 -1.21 10.03 10.12
CA LYS A 97 -1.64 11.43 10.20
C LYS A 97 -3.03 11.65 9.61
N TYR A 98 -3.30 11.09 8.43
CA TYR A 98 -4.57 11.27 7.70
C TYR A 98 -5.59 10.16 7.98
N LYS A 99 -5.28 9.22 8.87
CA LYS A 99 -6.14 8.09 9.26
C LYS A 99 -6.62 7.28 8.06
N LYS A 100 -5.70 6.96 7.16
CA LYS A 100 -5.95 6.14 5.97
C LYS A 100 -5.35 4.74 6.14
N PRO A 101 -6.05 3.69 5.73
CA PRO A 101 -5.47 2.35 5.65
C PRO A 101 -4.32 2.30 4.65
N VAL A 102 -3.48 1.28 4.77
CA VAL A 102 -2.29 1.10 3.92
C VAL A 102 -2.37 -0.22 3.17
N VAL A 103 -2.23 -0.18 1.85
CA VAL A 103 -2.09 -1.36 0.99
C VAL A 103 -0.61 -1.61 0.73
N ILE A 104 -0.13 -2.79 1.13
CA ILE A 104 1.29 -3.09 1.25
C ILE A 104 1.73 -4.13 0.23
N HIS A 105 2.76 -3.79 -0.53
CA HIS A 105 3.61 -4.71 -1.28
C HIS A 105 4.71 -5.25 -0.35
N CYS A 106 4.79 -6.56 -0.20
CA CYS A 106 5.83 -7.18 0.62
C CYS A 106 6.42 -8.42 -0.03
N VAL A 107 7.68 -8.33 -0.41
CA VAL A 107 8.45 -9.47 -0.94
C VAL A 107 9.69 -9.70 -0.10
N ALA A 108 9.74 -10.86 0.58
CA ALA A 108 10.85 -11.31 1.42
C ALA A 108 11.25 -10.32 2.56
N ALA A 109 10.31 -9.47 3.03
CA ALA A 109 10.57 -8.43 4.01
C ALA A 109 9.50 -8.35 5.13
N PHE A 110 8.84 -9.46 5.45
CA PHE A 110 7.74 -9.48 6.43
C PHE A 110 8.19 -9.07 7.84
N GLN A 111 9.39 -9.52 8.26
CA GLN A 111 9.90 -9.19 9.59
C GLN A 111 10.22 -7.70 9.72
N GLU A 112 10.75 -7.10 8.67
CA GLU A 112 11.04 -5.68 8.61
C GLU A 112 9.75 -4.84 8.65
N ILE A 113 8.71 -5.24 7.92
CA ILE A 113 7.40 -4.57 7.97
C ILE A 113 6.79 -4.64 9.36
N ILE A 114 6.86 -5.79 10.04
CA ILE A 114 6.41 -5.94 11.43
C ILE A 114 7.20 -5.00 12.36
N ALA A 115 8.52 -4.99 12.22
CA ALA A 115 9.39 -4.14 13.04
C ALA A 115 9.09 -2.64 12.85
N ILE A 116 8.88 -2.21 11.61
CA ILE A 116 8.52 -0.82 11.27
C ILE A 116 7.17 -0.44 11.87
N LYS A 117 6.14 -1.30 11.73
CA LYS A 117 4.83 -1.08 12.34
C LYS A 117 4.94 -0.83 13.84
N ARG A 118 5.71 -1.65 14.53
CA ARG A 118 5.95 -1.53 15.98
C ARG A 118 6.72 -0.26 16.33
N LYS A 119 7.82 0.01 15.62
CA LYS A 119 8.67 1.19 15.80
C LYS A 119 7.88 2.48 15.69
N LEU A 120 7.06 2.60 14.65
CA LEU A 120 6.26 3.79 14.36
C LEU A 120 4.90 3.81 15.08
N LYS A 121 4.55 2.73 15.79
CA LYS A 121 3.26 2.57 16.50
C LYS A 121 2.06 2.82 15.58
N ILE A 122 2.10 2.26 14.37
CA ILE A 122 1.05 2.44 13.37
C ILE A 122 -0.25 1.76 13.86
N SER A 123 -1.32 2.54 13.92
CA SER A 123 -2.64 2.10 14.38
C SER A 123 -3.65 1.92 13.25
N VAL A 124 -3.44 2.55 12.09
CA VAL A 124 -4.32 2.39 10.94
C VAL A 124 -4.25 0.97 10.37
N PRO A 125 -5.32 0.47 9.72
CA PRO A 125 -5.31 -0.84 9.08
C PRO A 125 -4.17 -0.96 8.06
N MET A 126 -3.41 -2.05 8.14
CA MET A 126 -2.33 -2.38 7.21
C MET A 126 -2.68 -3.70 6.52
N ILE A 127 -2.84 -3.66 5.21
CA ILE A 127 -3.27 -4.79 4.39
C ILE A 127 -2.12 -5.25 3.50
N ILE A 128 -1.61 -6.45 3.71
CA ILE A 128 -0.60 -7.05 2.82
C ILE A 128 -1.32 -7.64 1.61
N HIS A 129 -1.04 -7.05 0.45
CA HIS A 129 -1.66 -7.44 -0.81
C HIS A 129 -1.01 -8.68 -1.42
N GLY A 130 -1.83 -9.54 -2.02
CA GLY A 130 -1.35 -10.70 -2.78
C GLY A 130 -0.55 -11.68 -1.92
N PHE A 131 -0.92 -11.86 -0.66
CA PHE A 131 -0.21 -12.76 0.24
C PHE A 131 -0.23 -14.18 -0.28
N PHE A 132 0.93 -14.78 -0.38
CA PHE A 132 1.12 -16.18 -0.74
C PHE A 132 2.35 -16.72 -0.02
N LYS A 133 2.17 -17.18 1.20
CA LYS A 133 3.23 -17.75 2.04
C LYS A 133 2.68 -18.87 2.94
N ASN A 134 3.58 -19.49 3.70
CA ASN A 134 3.21 -20.55 4.63
C ASN A 134 2.40 -20.01 5.83
N SER A 135 1.70 -20.92 6.49
CA SER A 135 0.83 -20.63 7.62
C SER A 135 1.56 -20.01 8.83
N GLN A 136 2.86 -20.23 8.98
CA GLN A 136 3.63 -19.64 10.08
C GLN A 136 3.73 -18.11 9.95
N ILE A 137 4.06 -17.63 8.75
CA ILE A 137 4.12 -16.18 8.47
C ILE A 137 2.73 -15.60 8.53
N GLU A 138 1.73 -16.28 7.97
CA GLU A 138 0.32 -15.88 8.03
C GLU A 138 -0.14 -15.64 9.47
N ASN A 139 0.03 -16.63 10.34
CA ASN A 139 -0.34 -16.56 11.75
C ASN A 139 0.39 -15.42 12.48
N GLN A 140 1.68 -15.21 12.18
CA GLN A 140 2.44 -14.12 12.76
C GLN A 140 1.87 -12.76 12.35
N LEU A 141 1.60 -12.56 11.07
CA LEU A 141 1.04 -11.30 10.55
C LEU A 141 -0.34 -11.00 11.13
N ILE A 142 -1.21 -12.01 11.20
CA ILE A 142 -2.54 -11.86 11.81
C ILE A 142 -2.41 -11.47 13.30
N LYS A 143 -1.52 -12.13 14.04
CA LYS A 143 -1.23 -11.81 15.44
C LYS A 143 -0.72 -10.38 15.63
N GLU A 144 0.05 -9.85 14.67
CA GLU A 144 0.55 -8.48 14.65
C GLU A 144 -0.51 -7.46 14.18
N GLY A 145 -1.73 -7.92 13.88
CA GLY A 145 -2.85 -7.07 13.50
C GLY A 145 -2.83 -6.61 12.03
N PHE A 146 -2.13 -7.35 11.16
CA PHE A 146 -2.23 -7.13 9.72
C PHE A 146 -3.47 -7.82 9.14
N TYR A 147 -4.01 -7.22 8.09
CA TYR A 147 -4.97 -7.87 7.21
C TYR A 147 -4.23 -8.48 6.02
N LEU A 148 -4.75 -9.57 5.48
CA LEU A 148 -4.16 -10.25 4.33
C LEU A 148 -5.15 -10.27 3.18
N SER A 149 -4.71 -9.88 2.01
CA SER A 149 -5.46 -10.01 0.77
C SER A 149 -4.82 -11.11 -0.07
N PHE A 150 -5.62 -12.07 -0.44
CA PHE A 150 -5.19 -13.19 -1.26
C PHE A 150 -5.48 -12.89 -2.73
N GLY A 151 -4.54 -13.20 -3.59
CA GLY A 151 -4.71 -13.02 -5.03
C GLY A 151 -5.36 -14.25 -5.70
N LYS A 152 -5.25 -14.31 -7.01
CA LYS A 152 -5.81 -15.37 -7.89
C LYS A 152 -5.40 -16.81 -7.57
N TYR A 153 -4.47 -17.01 -6.66
CA TYR A 153 -3.96 -18.34 -6.28
C TYR A 153 -4.77 -19.02 -5.17
N LEU A 154 -5.88 -18.44 -4.75
CA LEU A 154 -6.80 -19.04 -3.78
C LEU A 154 -7.83 -19.98 -4.43
N LEU A 155 -7.92 -20.00 -5.75
CA LEU A 155 -8.90 -20.80 -6.51
C LEU A 155 -8.24 -21.96 -7.18
#